data_8def44e1aa0e79d6a5015747dd4f5ffb
#
_entry.id   8def44e1aa0e79d6a5015747dd4f5ffb
#
_cell.length_a   1.000
_cell.length_b   1.000
_cell.length_c   1.000
_cell.angle_alpha   90.00
_cell.angle_beta   90.00
_cell.angle_gamma   90.00
#
_symmetry.space_group_name_H-M   'P 1'
#
loop_
_entity.id
_entity.type
_entity.pdbx_description
1 polymer ?
#
loop_
_entity_poly.entity_id
_entity_poly.type
_entity_poly.pdbx_seq_one_letter_code
_entity_poly.pdbx_strand_id
1 'polypeptide(L)'
;MKTLVWVEHDGSTVKDPTLPVITAAALLGEVHLIVAGKGVDAVAAEAAKIAGVDKVHVADDAAFEHVLPENVAPLIVALMADHDAFLAPATAIGKNIAPRVAALLDVMQISEILSVDGPDTFTRPTYAGNAIATVQTSDAKKVITVRGTAFAKAEREGGSGTIEAVTSTGDAGLATFVSAEIAKSERPELTSAKIIVSGGRALQNAENFHTIIEPLADKLGAGVGASRAAVDAGYVPNDYQVGQTGKIVAPEVYFAIGISGAIQHLAGMKDSKVIIAINKDEDAPIFQVADIGLVGDLFKLVPELTEKL
;
A
#
# COMPACT_ATOMS: atom_id res chain seq x y z
N MET A 1 -5.20 3.93 24.39
CA MET A 1 -5.94 4.79 23.43
C MET A 1 -6.94 3.92 22.69
N LYS A 2 -8.03 4.50 22.19
CA LYS A 2 -8.92 3.83 21.24
C LYS A 2 -8.52 4.24 19.82
N THR A 3 -8.19 3.28 18.98
CA THR A 3 -7.79 3.54 17.61
C THR A 3 -8.92 3.15 16.65
N LEU A 4 -9.07 3.88 15.55
CA LEU A 4 -9.97 3.58 14.45
C LEU A 4 -9.14 3.30 13.21
N VAL A 5 -9.24 2.11 12.65
CA VAL A 5 -8.47 1.68 11.46
C VAL A 5 -9.38 1.60 10.25
N TRP A 6 -8.99 2.26 9.16
CA TRP A 6 -9.63 2.12 7.86
C TRP A 6 -9.34 0.74 7.27
N VAL A 7 -10.40 -0.01 6.94
CA VAL A 7 -10.29 -1.31 6.27
C VAL A 7 -10.36 -1.12 4.76
N GLU A 8 -9.31 -1.47 4.05
CA GLU A 8 -9.36 -1.62 2.60
C GLU A 8 -9.90 -2.99 2.23
N HIS A 9 -10.83 -3.04 1.28
CA HIS A 9 -11.49 -4.27 0.82
C HIS A 9 -11.87 -4.16 -0.66
N ASP A 10 -12.24 -5.28 -1.26
CA ASP A 10 -12.73 -5.37 -2.64
C ASP A 10 -14.25 -5.60 -2.74
N GLY A 11 -14.97 -5.42 -1.63
CA GLY A 11 -16.39 -5.72 -1.47
C GLY A 11 -16.66 -7.14 -0.98
N SER A 12 -15.68 -8.03 -0.99
CA SER A 12 -15.81 -9.43 -0.55
C SER A 12 -14.81 -9.83 0.52
N THR A 13 -13.57 -9.33 0.45
CA THR A 13 -12.47 -9.69 1.35
C THR A 13 -11.68 -8.47 1.82
N VAL A 14 -11.07 -8.59 3.02
CA VAL A 14 -10.14 -7.60 3.56
C VAL A 14 -8.81 -7.66 2.79
N LYS A 15 -8.36 -6.53 2.27
CA LYS A 15 -7.08 -6.43 1.54
C LYS A 15 -5.89 -6.43 2.48
N ASP A 16 -4.80 -7.04 2.03
CA ASP A 16 -3.53 -7.18 2.74
C ASP A 16 -2.95 -5.87 3.33
N PRO A 17 -3.05 -4.69 2.67
CA PRO A 17 -2.55 -3.44 3.25
C PRO A 17 -3.18 -3.04 4.60
N THR A 18 -4.35 -3.55 4.94
CA THR A 18 -5.02 -3.34 6.23
C THR A 18 -4.29 -4.02 7.40
N LEU A 19 -3.73 -5.22 7.16
CA LEU A 19 -3.18 -6.06 8.22
C LEU A 19 -2.01 -5.42 9.01
N PRO A 20 -1.00 -4.80 8.36
CA PRO A 20 0.06 -4.10 9.09
C PRO A 20 -0.43 -2.85 9.84
N VAL A 21 -1.54 -2.23 9.40
CA VAL A 21 -2.12 -1.09 10.11
C VAL A 21 -2.74 -1.52 11.44
N ILE A 22 -3.38 -2.69 11.47
CA ILE A 22 -3.91 -3.30 12.70
C ILE A 22 -2.77 -3.54 13.71
N THR A 23 -1.63 -4.06 13.25
CA THR A 23 -0.44 -4.25 14.09
C THR A 23 0.08 -2.92 14.64
N ALA A 24 0.15 -1.87 13.81
CA ALA A 24 0.56 -0.54 14.26
C ALA A 24 -0.44 0.05 15.26
N ALA A 25 -1.74 -0.11 15.04
CA ALA A 25 -2.80 0.36 15.93
C ALA A 25 -2.77 -0.33 17.29
N ALA A 26 -2.49 -1.63 17.33
CA ALA A 26 -2.38 -2.41 18.58
C ALA A 26 -1.25 -1.90 19.50
N LEU A 27 -0.20 -1.28 18.95
CA LEU A 27 0.85 -0.63 19.73
C LEU A 27 0.36 0.65 20.45
N LEU A 28 -0.75 1.24 19.98
CA LEU A 28 -1.38 2.42 20.57
C LEU A 28 -2.48 2.07 21.56
N GLY A 29 -3.12 0.91 21.44
CA GLY A 29 -4.14 0.44 22.38
C GLY A 29 -5.26 -0.38 21.72
N GLU A 30 -6.50 -0.14 22.14
CA GLU A 30 -7.71 -0.84 21.66
C GLU A 30 -7.92 -0.58 20.14
N VAL A 31 -8.19 -1.64 19.39
CA VAL A 31 -8.28 -1.57 17.92
C VAL A 31 -9.72 -1.75 17.46
N HIS A 32 -10.29 -0.68 16.95
CA HIS A 32 -11.57 -0.67 16.25
C HIS A 32 -11.32 -0.53 14.75
N LEU A 33 -12.08 -1.26 13.96
CA LEU A 33 -12.05 -1.17 12.50
C LEU A 33 -13.27 -0.40 11.98
N ILE A 34 -13.13 0.30 10.86
CA ILE A 34 -14.26 0.81 10.09
C ILE A 34 -14.28 0.15 8.71
N VAL A 35 -15.36 -0.56 8.43
CA VAL A 35 -15.70 -1.15 7.14
C VAL A 35 -16.83 -0.31 6.56
N ALA A 36 -16.60 0.37 5.46
CA ALA A 36 -17.60 1.18 4.78
C ALA A 36 -17.69 0.82 3.30
N GLY A 37 -18.87 0.54 2.81
CA GLY A 37 -19.11 0.12 1.42
C GLY A 37 -20.59 -0.19 1.22
N LYS A 38 -20.89 -0.96 0.16
CA LYS A 38 -22.21 -1.47 -0.14
C LYS A 38 -22.20 -2.99 -0.18
N GLY A 39 -23.03 -3.62 0.66
CA GLY A 39 -23.06 -5.08 0.77
C GLY A 39 -21.83 -5.66 1.44
N VAL A 40 -21.32 -5.06 2.52
CA VAL A 40 -20.00 -5.36 3.12
C VAL A 40 -20.05 -6.31 4.33
N ASP A 41 -21.16 -7.02 4.56
CA ASP A 41 -21.32 -7.96 5.69
C ASP A 41 -20.22 -9.04 5.72
N ALA A 42 -19.83 -9.58 4.56
CA ALA A 42 -18.79 -10.60 4.46
C ALA A 42 -17.43 -10.05 4.88
N VAL A 43 -17.11 -8.82 4.46
CA VAL A 43 -15.90 -8.10 4.84
C VAL A 43 -15.87 -7.86 6.35
N ALA A 44 -16.97 -7.42 6.93
CA ALA A 44 -17.07 -7.18 8.38
C ALA A 44 -16.88 -8.48 9.18
N ALA A 45 -17.46 -9.58 8.71
CA ALA A 45 -17.31 -10.89 9.35
C ALA A 45 -15.88 -11.42 9.26
N GLU A 46 -15.15 -11.17 8.17
CA GLU A 46 -13.72 -11.46 8.04
C GLU A 46 -12.89 -10.56 8.96
N ALA A 47 -13.15 -9.26 8.92
CA ALA A 47 -12.44 -8.26 9.71
C ALA A 47 -12.51 -8.53 11.22
N ALA A 48 -13.65 -9.02 11.72
CA ALA A 48 -13.83 -9.37 13.13
C ALA A 48 -13.00 -10.57 13.60
N LYS A 49 -12.52 -11.41 12.68
CA LYS A 49 -11.68 -12.57 13.00
C LYS A 49 -10.19 -12.25 13.06
N ILE A 50 -9.78 -11.08 12.59
CA ILE A 50 -8.37 -10.68 12.55
C ILE A 50 -7.86 -10.52 13.99
N ALA A 51 -6.69 -11.10 14.27
CA ALA A 51 -6.06 -11.03 15.59
C ALA A 51 -5.83 -9.58 16.02
N GLY A 52 -6.17 -9.28 17.28
CA GLY A 52 -5.99 -7.95 17.87
C GLY A 52 -7.12 -6.96 17.59
N VAL A 53 -8.20 -7.39 16.93
CA VAL A 53 -9.38 -6.54 16.68
C VAL A 53 -10.39 -6.69 17.81
N ASP A 54 -10.76 -5.57 18.43
CA ASP A 54 -11.74 -5.52 19.50
C ASP A 54 -13.16 -5.25 18.99
N LYS A 55 -13.28 -4.39 17.96
CA LYS A 55 -14.57 -4.00 17.39
C LYS A 55 -14.48 -3.70 15.90
N VAL A 56 -15.57 -3.96 15.19
CA VAL A 56 -15.76 -3.60 13.77
C VAL A 56 -17.01 -2.74 13.64
N HIS A 57 -16.83 -1.49 13.26
CA HIS A 57 -17.90 -0.59 12.85
C HIS A 57 -18.24 -0.83 11.39
N VAL A 58 -19.53 -0.98 11.06
CA VAL A 58 -19.99 -1.26 9.70
C VAL A 58 -20.91 -0.17 9.22
N ALA A 59 -20.53 0.50 8.14
CA ALA A 59 -21.36 1.46 7.42
C ALA A 59 -21.70 0.90 6.04
N ASP A 60 -22.82 0.18 5.96
CA ASP A 60 -23.33 -0.37 4.69
C ASP A 60 -24.30 0.63 4.05
N ASP A 61 -23.80 1.35 3.04
CA ASP A 61 -24.57 2.34 2.31
C ASP A 61 -24.01 2.52 0.88
N ALA A 62 -24.89 2.75 -0.08
CA ALA A 62 -24.53 3.01 -1.47
C ALA A 62 -23.58 4.22 -1.64
N ALA A 63 -23.65 5.20 -0.73
CA ALA A 63 -22.76 6.37 -0.72
C ALA A 63 -21.26 5.99 -0.56
N PHE A 64 -20.99 4.81 -0.03
CA PHE A 64 -19.61 4.33 0.21
C PHE A 64 -19.13 3.29 -0.81
N GLU A 65 -19.98 2.91 -1.80
CA GLU A 65 -19.64 1.87 -2.81
C GLU A 65 -18.31 2.12 -3.52
N HIS A 66 -18.00 3.39 -3.82
CA HIS A 66 -16.79 3.79 -4.57
C HIS A 66 -15.73 4.49 -3.69
N VAL A 67 -15.91 4.47 -2.38
CA VAL A 67 -14.94 5.00 -1.40
C VAL A 67 -14.53 6.44 -1.71
N LEU A 68 -15.49 7.29 -2.13
CA LEU A 68 -15.23 8.71 -2.35
C LEU A 68 -14.84 9.35 -1.01
N PRO A 69 -13.68 10.01 -0.90
CA PRO A 69 -13.21 10.58 0.37
C PRO A 69 -14.14 11.69 0.90
N GLU A 70 -14.91 12.34 0.01
CA GLU A 70 -15.94 13.31 0.37
C GLU A 70 -17.05 12.70 1.21
N ASN A 71 -17.37 11.43 1.00
CA ASN A 71 -18.41 10.71 1.72
C ASN A 71 -17.81 9.97 2.94
N VAL A 72 -16.64 9.37 2.80
CA VAL A 72 -15.99 8.55 3.83
C VAL A 72 -15.42 9.41 4.97
N ALA A 73 -14.80 10.56 4.68
CA ALA A 73 -14.18 11.38 5.71
C ALA A 73 -15.17 11.92 6.75
N PRO A 74 -16.39 12.40 6.41
CA PRO A 74 -17.40 12.78 7.41
C PRO A 74 -17.81 11.62 8.34
N LEU A 75 -17.93 10.40 7.82
CA LEU A 75 -18.21 9.20 8.61
C LEU A 75 -17.11 8.96 9.65
N ILE A 76 -15.83 8.98 9.20
CA ILE A 76 -14.68 8.80 10.09
C ILE A 76 -14.64 9.91 11.14
N VAL A 77 -14.86 11.16 10.77
CA VAL A 77 -14.89 12.31 11.71
C VAL A 77 -15.97 12.12 12.78
N ALA A 78 -17.15 11.63 12.41
CA ALA A 78 -18.21 11.33 13.37
C ALA A 78 -17.77 10.25 14.36
N LEU A 79 -17.12 9.17 13.90
CA LEU A 79 -16.62 8.09 14.76
C LEU A 79 -15.44 8.56 15.63
N MET A 80 -14.66 9.54 15.17
CA MET A 80 -13.53 10.10 15.93
C MET A 80 -13.96 10.84 17.20
N ALA A 81 -15.26 11.11 17.41
CA ALA A 81 -15.75 11.62 18.70
C ALA A 81 -15.35 10.69 19.87
N ASP A 82 -15.42 9.37 19.64
CA ASP A 82 -15.13 8.34 20.65
C ASP A 82 -13.77 7.65 20.48
N HIS A 83 -12.94 8.09 19.53
CA HIS A 83 -11.62 7.53 19.24
C HIS A 83 -10.52 8.59 19.38
N ASP A 84 -9.31 8.15 19.74
CA ASP A 84 -8.15 9.01 19.94
C ASP A 84 -7.26 9.13 18.70
N ALA A 85 -7.21 8.08 17.89
CA ALA A 85 -6.40 8.04 16.68
C ALA A 85 -7.13 7.36 15.53
N PHE A 86 -6.99 7.89 14.32
CA PHE A 86 -7.38 7.29 13.06
C PHE A 86 -6.13 6.84 12.30
N LEU A 87 -6.12 5.58 11.88
CA LEU A 87 -5.02 5.00 11.09
C LEU A 87 -5.55 4.47 9.76
N ALA A 88 -4.79 4.72 8.69
CA ALA A 88 -5.06 4.17 7.36
C ALA A 88 -3.78 3.62 6.72
N PRO A 89 -3.86 2.63 5.82
CA PRO A 89 -2.72 2.22 5.01
C PRO A 89 -2.17 3.40 4.20
N ALA A 90 -0.86 3.48 4.01
CA ALA A 90 -0.25 4.51 3.14
C ALA A 90 -0.38 4.15 1.64
N THR A 91 -1.54 3.66 1.23
CA THR A 91 -1.96 3.40 -0.15
C THR A 91 -2.55 4.66 -0.79
N ALA A 92 -2.89 4.60 -2.08
CA ALA A 92 -3.59 5.69 -2.76
C ALA A 92 -4.93 6.03 -2.08
N ILE A 93 -5.68 5.02 -1.60
CA ILE A 93 -6.96 5.22 -0.90
C ILE A 93 -6.74 5.88 0.46
N GLY A 94 -5.87 5.33 1.30
CA GLY A 94 -5.60 5.90 2.62
C GLY A 94 -4.99 7.31 2.55
N LYS A 95 -4.10 7.57 1.58
CA LYS A 95 -3.52 8.89 1.30
C LYS A 95 -4.55 9.91 0.76
N ASN A 96 -5.66 9.45 0.22
CA ASN A 96 -6.76 10.31 -0.20
C ASN A 96 -7.73 10.64 0.95
N ILE A 97 -8.01 9.66 1.82
CA ILE A 97 -8.95 9.81 2.94
C ILE A 97 -8.32 10.58 4.11
N ALA A 98 -7.13 10.15 4.57
CA ALA A 98 -6.54 10.62 5.81
C ALA A 98 -6.28 12.14 5.86
N PRO A 99 -5.75 12.82 4.83
CA PRO A 99 -5.54 14.27 4.89
C PRO A 99 -6.86 15.05 4.96
N ARG A 100 -7.95 14.51 4.37
CA ARG A 100 -9.26 15.12 4.48
C ARG A 100 -9.83 14.98 5.89
N VAL A 101 -9.66 13.82 6.51
CA VAL A 101 -10.03 13.60 7.93
C VAL A 101 -9.24 14.54 8.84
N ALA A 102 -7.92 14.66 8.64
CA ALA A 102 -7.07 15.55 9.42
C ALA A 102 -7.52 17.03 9.31
N ALA A 103 -7.81 17.48 8.09
CA ALA A 103 -8.30 18.84 7.85
C ALA A 103 -9.67 19.10 8.52
N LEU A 104 -10.58 18.14 8.49
CA LEU A 104 -11.90 18.26 9.13
C LEU A 104 -11.82 18.24 10.66
N LEU A 105 -10.81 17.58 11.24
CA LEU A 105 -10.55 17.55 12.67
C LEU A 105 -9.65 18.71 13.14
N ASP A 106 -9.14 19.52 12.21
CA ASP A 106 -8.16 20.61 12.47
C ASP A 106 -6.91 20.12 13.20
N VAL A 107 -6.33 18.99 12.72
CA VAL A 107 -5.10 18.39 13.25
C VAL A 107 -4.09 18.10 12.13
N MET A 108 -2.82 17.92 12.53
CA MET A 108 -1.77 17.53 11.58
C MET A 108 -1.77 16.02 11.31
N GLN A 109 -1.72 15.65 10.01
CA GLN A 109 -1.50 14.26 9.63
C GLN A 109 -0.05 13.84 9.83
N ILE A 110 0.15 12.65 10.41
CA ILE A 110 1.45 11.98 10.52
C ILE A 110 1.53 10.93 9.41
N SER A 111 2.32 11.23 8.37
CA SER A 111 2.32 10.43 7.14
C SER A 111 3.38 9.34 7.14
N GLU A 112 2.99 8.14 6.70
CA GLU A 112 3.88 7.01 6.38
C GLU A 112 4.77 6.58 7.55
N ILE A 113 4.21 6.39 8.75
CA ILE A 113 5.01 5.96 9.90
C ILE A 113 5.69 4.62 9.65
N LEU A 114 6.92 4.50 10.18
CA LEU A 114 7.75 3.29 10.20
C LEU A 114 7.72 2.61 11.56
N SER A 115 7.49 3.36 12.64
CA SER A 115 7.38 2.84 14.00
C SER A 115 6.44 3.71 14.85
N VAL A 116 5.94 3.09 15.92
CA VAL A 116 5.23 3.73 17.01
C VAL A 116 6.18 3.73 18.21
N ASP A 117 6.72 4.88 18.55
CA ASP A 117 7.75 5.03 19.59
C ASP A 117 7.14 5.49 20.94
N GLY A 118 5.86 5.85 20.92
CA GLY A 118 5.08 6.26 22.07
C GLY A 118 3.66 6.63 21.67
N PRO A 119 2.82 7.04 22.62
CA PRO A 119 1.41 7.37 22.33
C PRO A 119 1.24 8.62 21.44
N ASP A 120 2.28 9.43 21.31
CA ASP A 120 2.33 10.68 20.57
C ASP A 120 3.57 10.84 19.69
N THR A 121 4.44 9.82 19.68
CA THR A 121 5.77 9.86 19.05
C THR A 121 5.91 8.76 18.00
N PHE A 122 6.36 9.13 16.80
CA PHE A 122 6.41 8.25 15.63
C PHE A 122 7.67 8.51 14.82
N THR A 123 8.18 7.47 14.16
CA THR A 123 9.28 7.60 13.21
C THR A 123 8.74 7.52 11.79
N ARG A 124 9.21 8.40 10.90
CA ARG A 124 8.77 8.45 9.50
C ARG A 124 9.90 8.83 8.54
N PRO A 125 9.83 8.42 7.25
CA PRO A 125 10.79 8.84 6.25
C PRO A 125 10.48 10.26 5.76
N THR A 126 11.54 10.99 5.41
CA THR A 126 11.51 12.26 4.70
C THR A 126 12.50 12.25 3.54
N TYR A 127 12.41 13.17 2.59
CA TYR A 127 13.28 13.23 1.41
C TYR A 127 13.40 11.87 0.69
N ALA A 128 12.26 11.26 0.36
CA ALA A 128 12.17 9.95 -0.29
C ALA A 128 12.89 8.82 0.49
N GLY A 129 12.98 8.95 1.83
CA GLY A 129 13.61 7.97 2.71
C GLY A 129 15.12 8.13 2.88
N ASN A 130 15.71 9.24 2.40
CA ASN A 130 17.12 9.58 2.68
C ASN A 130 17.33 10.09 4.11
N ALA A 131 16.28 10.57 4.75
CA ALA A 131 16.30 10.94 6.15
C ALA A 131 15.14 10.27 6.88
N ILE A 132 15.37 9.87 8.10
CA ILE A 132 14.37 9.33 9.02
C ILE A 132 14.18 10.36 10.13
N ALA A 133 12.94 10.81 10.31
CA ALA A 133 12.58 11.79 11.33
C ALA A 133 11.74 11.14 12.42
N THR A 134 12.07 11.39 13.67
CA THR A 134 11.17 11.16 14.79
C THR A 134 10.34 12.41 14.99
N VAL A 135 9.02 12.25 14.97
CA VAL A 135 8.05 13.35 15.11
C VAL A 135 7.18 13.09 16.32
N GLN A 136 6.85 14.17 17.04
CA GLN A 136 5.93 14.15 18.17
C GLN A 136 4.78 15.11 17.91
N THR A 137 3.54 14.71 18.22
CA THR A 137 2.37 15.56 18.09
C THR A 137 1.76 15.87 19.46
N SER A 138 1.33 17.11 19.64
CA SER A 138 0.54 17.54 20.81
C SER A 138 -0.98 17.52 20.53
N ASP A 139 -1.40 17.14 19.34
CA ASP A 139 -2.80 17.09 18.96
C ASP A 139 -3.57 16.08 19.80
N ALA A 140 -4.78 16.44 20.24
CA ALA A 140 -5.64 15.57 21.03
C ALA A 140 -6.11 14.35 20.22
N LYS A 141 -6.40 14.52 18.93
CA LYS A 141 -6.74 13.46 17.97
C LYS A 141 -5.57 13.27 16.99
N LYS A 142 -5.27 12.05 16.64
CA LYS A 142 -4.17 11.72 15.73
C LYS A 142 -4.71 11.14 14.43
N VAL A 143 -4.17 11.60 13.31
CA VAL A 143 -4.47 11.05 11.99
C VAL A 143 -3.17 10.56 11.37
N ILE A 144 -3.11 9.25 11.09
CA ILE A 144 -1.85 8.57 10.79
C ILE A 144 -2.02 7.73 9.52
N THR A 145 -1.07 7.80 8.60
CA THR A 145 -0.93 6.78 7.56
C THR A 145 0.26 5.87 7.86
N VAL A 146 0.08 4.57 7.67
CA VAL A 146 1.04 3.53 8.06
C VAL A 146 1.72 2.96 6.83
N ARG A 147 3.05 2.92 6.81
CA ARG A 147 3.81 2.20 5.79
C ARG A 147 3.71 0.70 6.04
N GLY A 148 2.93 0.00 5.23
CA GLY A 148 2.62 -1.43 5.43
C GLY A 148 3.85 -2.34 5.45
N THR A 149 4.94 -1.96 4.77
CA THR A 149 6.19 -2.74 4.74
C THR A 149 7.00 -2.65 6.05
N ALA A 150 6.68 -1.71 6.93
CA ALA A 150 7.40 -1.48 8.18
C ALA A 150 6.82 -2.27 9.38
N PHE A 151 5.63 -2.85 9.23
CA PHE A 151 4.95 -3.58 10.30
C PHE A 151 4.60 -4.99 9.83
N ALA A 152 4.66 -5.96 10.76
CA ALA A 152 4.18 -7.30 10.47
C ALA A 152 2.67 -7.30 10.17
N LYS A 153 2.23 -8.19 9.30
CA LYS A 153 0.79 -8.37 9.04
C LYS A 153 0.14 -9.04 10.26
N ALA A 154 -0.99 -8.51 10.71
CA ALA A 154 -1.83 -9.20 11.70
C ALA A 154 -2.34 -10.53 11.11
N GLU A 155 -2.44 -11.54 11.94
CA GLU A 155 -2.99 -12.85 11.54
C GLU A 155 -4.49 -12.71 11.21
N ARG A 156 -4.93 -13.29 10.08
CA ARG A 156 -6.31 -13.19 9.61
C ARG A 156 -7.34 -13.90 10.50
N GLU A 157 -6.86 -14.77 11.38
CA GLU A 157 -7.66 -15.53 12.34
C GLU A 157 -7.14 -15.33 13.75
N GLY A 158 -7.98 -15.62 14.75
CA GLY A 158 -7.62 -15.53 16.17
C GLY A 158 -8.24 -14.34 16.89
N GLY A 159 -8.92 -13.44 16.16
CA GLY A 159 -9.72 -12.35 16.72
C GLY A 159 -11.18 -12.76 17.00
N SER A 160 -11.85 -11.95 17.79
CA SER A 160 -13.27 -12.08 18.15
C SER A 160 -13.95 -10.72 18.32
N GLY A 161 -13.62 -9.78 17.42
CA GLY A 161 -14.14 -8.43 17.43
C GLY A 161 -15.67 -8.39 17.33
N THR A 162 -16.29 -7.52 18.11
CA THR A 162 -17.74 -7.31 18.04
C THR A 162 -18.11 -6.47 16.82
N ILE A 163 -19.13 -6.88 16.07
CA ILE A 163 -19.60 -6.13 14.89
C ILE A 163 -20.76 -5.21 15.32
N GLU A 164 -20.66 -3.93 14.96
CA GLU A 164 -21.63 -2.91 15.28
C GLU A 164 -21.95 -2.07 14.03
N ALA A 165 -23.23 -2.02 13.65
CA ALA A 165 -23.67 -1.14 12.57
C ALA A 165 -23.61 0.32 13.03
N VAL A 166 -23.09 1.20 12.20
CA VAL A 166 -23.06 2.64 12.46
C VAL A 166 -23.92 3.39 11.46
N THR A 167 -24.45 4.53 11.88
CA THR A 167 -25.28 5.37 11.02
C THR A 167 -24.45 5.96 9.89
N SER A 168 -24.90 5.78 8.65
CA SER A 168 -24.30 6.41 7.49
C SER A 168 -24.43 7.94 7.57
N THR A 169 -23.40 8.64 7.12
CA THR A 169 -23.43 10.10 6.91
C THR A 169 -24.00 10.46 5.53
N GLY A 170 -24.27 9.45 4.69
CA GLY A 170 -24.83 9.62 3.35
C GLY A 170 -23.85 10.21 2.32
N ASP A 171 -24.41 10.60 1.18
CA ASP A 171 -23.67 11.25 0.10
C ASP A 171 -23.55 12.75 0.37
N ALA A 172 -22.33 13.25 0.39
CA ALA A 172 -22.02 14.68 0.57
C ALA A 172 -22.38 15.55 -0.67
N GLY A 173 -22.64 14.93 -1.81
CA GLY A 173 -22.98 15.63 -3.06
C GLY A 173 -21.84 16.48 -3.66
N LEU A 174 -20.57 16.24 -3.24
CA LEU A 174 -19.41 17.03 -3.66
C LEU A 174 -18.65 16.40 -4.83
N ALA A 175 -18.76 15.09 -5.01
CA ALA A 175 -18.10 14.33 -6.06
C ALA A 175 -19.01 13.22 -6.55
N THR A 176 -18.88 12.83 -7.81
CA THR A 176 -19.62 11.74 -8.43
C THR A 176 -18.66 10.76 -9.07
N PHE A 177 -18.82 9.47 -8.77
CA PHE A 177 -18.07 8.42 -9.45
C PHE A 177 -18.55 8.30 -10.89
N VAL A 178 -17.59 8.28 -11.84
CA VAL A 178 -17.90 8.16 -13.27
C VAL A 178 -17.59 6.77 -13.77
N SER A 179 -16.34 6.34 -13.62
CA SER A 179 -15.89 5.00 -14.02
C SER A 179 -14.53 4.66 -13.39
N ALA A 180 -14.20 3.38 -13.35
CA ALA A 180 -12.87 2.88 -13.04
C ALA A 180 -12.46 1.84 -14.09
N GLU A 181 -11.23 1.95 -14.57
CA GLU A 181 -10.59 0.92 -15.39
C GLU A 181 -9.56 0.21 -14.50
N ILE A 182 -9.88 -1.03 -14.13
CA ILE A 182 -9.02 -1.84 -13.27
C ILE A 182 -8.42 -2.94 -14.12
N ALA A 183 -7.08 -2.97 -14.19
CA ALA A 183 -6.36 -4.05 -14.85
C ALA A 183 -6.62 -5.38 -14.11
N LYS A 184 -7.18 -6.35 -14.84
CA LYS A 184 -7.33 -7.72 -14.30
C LYS A 184 -6.05 -8.49 -14.61
N SER A 185 -5.41 -8.99 -13.57
CA SER A 185 -4.24 -9.86 -13.66
C SER A 185 -4.47 -11.10 -12.81
N GLU A 186 -4.07 -12.26 -13.31
CA GLU A 186 -4.03 -13.52 -12.56
C GLU A 186 -2.77 -13.60 -11.68
N ARG A 187 -1.80 -12.69 -11.90
CA ARG A 187 -0.56 -12.62 -11.12
C ARG A 187 -0.80 -12.00 -9.74
N PRO A 188 0.03 -12.36 -8.73
CA PRO A 188 -0.05 -11.76 -7.41
C PRO A 188 -0.02 -10.23 -7.45
N GLU A 189 -0.84 -9.59 -6.61
CA GLU A 189 -0.79 -8.13 -6.45
C GLU A 189 0.57 -7.69 -5.89
N LEU A 190 1.12 -6.57 -6.37
CA LEU A 190 2.43 -6.07 -5.98
C LEU A 190 2.60 -5.89 -4.46
N THR A 191 1.55 -5.49 -3.77
CA THR A 191 1.60 -5.24 -2.31
C THR A 191 1.66 -6.52 -1.46
N SER A 192 1.35 -7.69 -2.06
CA SER A 192 1.33 -8.99 -1.39
C SER A 192 2.30 -10.01 -1.98
N ALA A 193 2.84 -9.74 -3.18
CA ALA A 193 3.73 -10.65 -3.89
C ALA A 193 5.04 -10.90 -3.12
N LYS A 194 5.43 -12.18 -2.98
CA LYS A 194 6.70 -12.57 -2.39
C LYS A 194 7.89 -12.33 -3.32
N ILE A 195 7.66 -12.41 -4.63
CA ILE A 195 8.65 -12.14 -5.67
C ILE A 195 8.05 -11.11 -6.60
N ILE A 196 8.84 -10.12 -7.00
CA ILE A 196 8.45 -9.10 -7.96
C ILE A 196 9.49 -9.04 -9.07
N VAL A 197 9.02 -9.04 -10.33
CA VAL A 197 9.85 -8.76 -11.50
C VAL A 197 9.42 -7.40 -12.06
N SER A 198 10.33 -6.43 -12.01
CA SER A 198 10.02 -5.04 -12.38
C SER A 198 10.83 -4.59 -13.59
N GLY A 199 10.13 -4.01 -14.58
CA GLY A 199 10.71 -3.53 -15.82
C GLY A 199 10.93 -2.02 -15.85
N GLY A 200 12.09 -1.60 -16.39
CA GLY A 200 12.43 -0.19 -16.59
C GLY A 200 12.24 0.27 -18.04
N ARG A 201 12.49 1.57 -18.27
CA ARG A 201 12.41 2.18 -19.60
C ARG A 201 13.39 1.57 -20.62
N ALA A 202 14.45 0.89 -20.16
CA ALA A 202 15.41 0.20 -21.02
C ALA A 202 14.79 -0.93 -21.85
N LEU A 203 13.57 -1.37 -21.55
CA LEU A 203 12.78 -2.30 -22.36
C LEU A 203 12.29 -1.71 -23.68
N GLN A 204 12.34 -0.38 -23.87
CA GLN A 204 12.12 0.37 -25.11
C GLN A 204 10.64 0.53 -25.51
N ASN A 205 9.78 -0.45 -25.34
CA ASN A 205 8.37 -0.43 -25.72
C ASN A 205 7.53 -1.44 -24.91
N ALA A 206 6.21 -1.40 -25.10
CA ALA A 206 5.26 -2.29 -24.41
C ALA A 206 5.42 -3.76 -24.85
N GLU A 207 5.68 -4.04 -26.13
CA GLU A 207 5.87 -5.40 -26.63
C GLU A 207 7.04 -6.09 -25.96
N ASN A 208 8.19 -5.40 -25.87
CA ASN A 208 9.36 -5.91 -25.16
C ASN A 208 9.08 -6.10 -23.67
N PHE A 209 8.28 -5.21 -23.06
CA PHE A 209 7.89 -5.36 -21.65
C PHE A 209 7.16 -6.70 -21.45
N HIS A 210 6.16 -7.00 -22.28
CA HIS A 210 5.40 -8.24 -22.20
C HIS A 210 6.24 -9.47 -22.54
N THR A 211 7.10 -9.41 -23.56
CA THR A 211 7.88 -10.58 -24.01
C THR A 211 9.09 -10.89 -23.14
N ILE A 212 9.61 -9.94 -22.38
CA ILE A 212 10.81 -10.13 -21.53
C ILE A 212 10.46 -10.28 -20.05
N ILE A 213 9.57 -9.44 -19.52
CA ILE A 213 9.27 -9.40 -18.07
C ILE A 213 8.25 -10.47 -17.70
N GLU A 214 7.18 -10.60 -18.46
CA GLU A 214 6.07 -11.48 -18.08
C GLU A 214 6.44 -12.96 -18.06
N PRO A 215 7.21 -13.52 -19.03
CA PRO A 215 7.62 -14.93 -18.96
C PRO A 215 8.48 -15.26 -17.73
N LEU A 216 9.37 -14.34 -17.32
CA LEU A 216 10.14 -14.50 -16.11
C LEU A 216 9.25 -14.45 -14.86
N ALA A 217 8.30 -13.50 -14.82
CA ALA A 217 7.35 -13.38 -13.72
C ALA A 217 6.46 -14.61 -13.60
N ASP A 218 5.94 -15.13 -14.71
CA ASP A 218 5.10 -16.33 -14.74
C ASP A 218 5.86 -17.57 -14.27
N LYS A 219 7.11 -17.73 -14.70
CA LYS A 219 7.99 -18.82 -14.26
C LYS A 219 8.23 -18.82 -12.75
N LEU A 220 8.32 -17.64 -12.16
CA LEU A 220 8.57 -17.43 -10.74
C LEU A 220 7.29 -17.32 -9.87
N GLY A 221 6.11 -17.30 -10.49
CA GLY A 221 4.87 -16.96 -9.79
C GLY A 221 4.91 -15.56 -9.18
N ALA A 222 5.56 -14.61 -9.85
CA ALA A 222 5.88 -13.27 -9.34
C ALA A 222 4.82 -12.23 -9.72
N GLY A 223 4.72 -11.18 -8.91
CA GLY A 223 4.05 -9.94 -9.31
C GLY A 223 4.88 -9.17 -10.33
N VAL A 224 4.22 -8.44 -11.22
CA VAL A 224 4.88 -7.62 -12.25
C VAL A 224 4.83 -6.15 -11.86
N GLY A 225 6.01 -5.53 -11.76
CA GLY A 225 6.18 -4.12 -11.47
C GLY A 225 6.80 -3.34 -12.62
N ALA A 226 6.73 -2.02 -12.54
CA ALA A 226 7.34 -1.13 -13.52
C ALA A 226 7.90 0.13 -12.87
N SER A 227 8.93 0.71 -13.50
CA SER A 227 9.37 2.05 -13.12
C SER A 227 8.36 3.11 -13.63
N ARG A 228 8.30 4.27 -12.97
CA ARG A 228 7.49 5.40 -13.44
C ARG A 228 7.78 5.73 -14.90
N ALA A 229 9.04 5.72 -15.31
CA ALA A 229 9.43 6.05 -16.67
C ALA A 229 8.90 5.04 -17.72
N ALA A 230 8.69 3.77 -17.34
CA ALA A 230 8.05 2.77 -18.21
C ALA A 230 6.53 3.00 -18.30
N VAL A 231 5.89 3.35 -17.18
CA VAL A 231 4.45 3.70 -17.12
C VAL A 231 4.17 4.98 -17.93
N ASP A 232 4.95 6.04 -17.70
CA ASP A 232 4.81 7.32 -18.42
C ASP A 232 5.03 7.16 -19.95
N ALA A 233 5.85 6.17 -20.34
CA ALA A 233 6.07 5.81 -21.74
C ALA A 233 4.96 4.88 -22.32
N GLY A 234 3.96 4.51 -21.50
CA GLY A 234 2.82 3.70 -21.93
C GLY A 234 3.12 2.21 -22.11
N TYR A 235 4.19 1.68 -21.49
CA TYR A 235 4.51 0.25 -21.59
C TYR A 235 3.51 -0.63 -20.83
N VAL A 236 3.07 -0.14 -19.66
CA VAL A 236 2.08 -0.80 -18.78
C VAL A 236 1.21 0.25 -18.09
N PRO A 237 0.03 -0.13 -17.58
CA PRO A 237 -0.84 0.74 -16.79
C PRO A 237 -0.18 1.21 -15.49
N ASN A 238 -0.70 2.31 -14.91
CA ASN A 238 -0.19 2.90 -13.66
C ASN A 238 -0.22 1.94 -12.46
N ASP A 239 -1.10 0.96 -12.45
CA ASP A 239 -1.22 -0.03 -11.37
C ASP A 239 0.05 -0.89 -11.18
N TYR A 240 0.90 -0.96 -12.20
CA TYR A 240 2.20 -1.63 -12.16
C TYR A 240 3.31 -0.77 -11.55
N GLN A 241 3.07 0.52 -11.32
CA GLN A 241 4.12 1.42 -10.87
C GLN A 241 4.61 1.09 -9.46
N VAL A 242 5.92 0.88 -9.34
CA VAL A 242 6.65 0.77 -8.06
C VAL A 242 7.47 2.04 -7.85
N GLY A 243 7.36 2.64 -6.67
CA GLY A 243 8.09 3.86 -6.32
C GLY A 243 7.34 4.76 -5.35
N GLN A 244 7.89 5.93 -5.08
CA GLN A 244 7.35 6.92 -4.14
C GLN A 244 5.89 7.32 -4.45
N THR A 245 5.56 7.46 -5.73
CA THR A 245 4.21 7.84 -6.20
C THR A 245 3.39 6.66 -6.72
N GLY A 246 3.96 5.46 -6.69
CA GLY A 246 3.31 4.20 -7.00
C GLY A 246 3.11 3.34 -5.75
N LYS A 247 3.20 2.03 -5.94
CA LYS A 247 3.13 1.06 -4.83
C LYS A 247 4.49 0.96 -4.15
N ILE A 248 4.48 0.88 -2.80
CA ILE A 248 5.66 0.58 -1.99
C ILE A 248 5.60 -0.91 -1.67
N VAL A 249 6.70 -1.60 -1.97
CA VAL A 249 6.81 -3.06 -1.88
C VAL A 249 8.05 -3.46 -1.10
N ALA A 250 8.00 -4.61 -0.43
CA ALA A 250 9.14 -5.25 0.24
C ALA A 250 9.04 -6.77 0.09
N PRO A 251 9.19 -7.30 -1.14
CA PRO A 251 9.14 -8.73 -1.40
C PRO A 251 10.37 -9.44 -0.81
N GLU A 252 10.34 -10.77 -0.83
CA GLU A 252 11.51 -11.58 -0.53
C GLU A 252 12.59 -11.42 -1.62
N VAL A 253 12.15 -11.30 -2.90
CA VAL A 253 13.07 -11.08 -4.02
C VAL A 253 12.48 -10.03 -4.97
N TYR A 254 13.26 -9.02 -5.30
CA TYR A 254 12.93 -7.97 -6.26
C TYR A 254 13.90 -8.01 -7.44
N PHE A 255 13.42 -8.30 -8.63
CA PHE A 255 14.18 -8.21 -9.87
C PHE A 255 14.02 -6.82 -10.49
N ALA A 256 15.10 -6.07 -10.59
CA ALA A 256 15.17 -4.75 -11.21
C ALA A 256 15.77 -4.86 -12.62
N ILE A 257 14.92 -5.01 -13.64
CA ILE A 257 15.33 -5.25 -15.02
C ILE A 257 15.34 -3.96 -15.83
N GLY A 258 16.52 -3.48 -16.19
CA GLY A 258 16.68 -2.23 -16.95
C GLY A 258 16.18 -0.98 -16.22
N ILE A 259 16.25 -0.99 -14.90
CA ILE A 259 15.89 0.11 -14.00
C ILE A 259 17.14 0.86 -13.61
N SER A 260 17.12 2.20 -13.68
CA SER A 260 18.30 3.03 -13.37
C SER A 260 18.61 3.13 -11.89
N GLY A 261 17.62 2.99 -11.01
CA GLY A 261 17.78 3.22 -9.57
C GLY A 261 17.63 4.68 -9.17
N ALA A 262 16.75 5.42 -9.86
CA ALA A 262 16.36 6.76 -9.41
C ALA A 262 15.78 6.70 -7.99
N ILE A 263 16.06 7.71 -7.17
CA ILE A 263 15.69 7.75 -5.75
C ILE A 263 14.19 7.53 -5.51
N GLN A 264 13.34 7.99 -6.43
CA GLN A 264 11.90 7.81 -6.35
C GLN A 264 11.48 6.35 -6.54
N HIS A 265 12.22 5.58 -7.36
CA HIS A 265 12.00 4.14 -7.51
C HIS A 265 12.50 3.38 -6.28
N LEU A 266 13.72 3.71 -5.84
CA LEU A 266 14.33 3.11 -4.65
C LEU A 266 13.45 3.28 -3.41
N ALA A 267 12.81 4.43 -3.23
CA ALA A 267 11.88 4.69 -2.13
C ALA A 267 10.72 3.68 -2.07
N GLY A 268 10.39 3.03 -3.19
CA GLY A 268 9.32 2.04 -3.26
C GLY A 268 9.76 0.58 -3.15
N MET A 269 11.08 0.26 -3.20
CA MET A 269 11.50 -1.16 -3.23
C MET A 269 12.77 -1.48 -2.44
N LYS A 270 13.47 -0.49 -1.92
CA LYS A 270 14.75 -0.69 -1.21
C LYS A 270 14.67 -1.58 0.04
N ASP A 271 13.46 -1.73 0.60
CA ASP A 271 13.23 -2.56 1.78
C ASP A 271 12.98 -4.05 1.41
N SER A 272 13.14 -4.43 0.12
CA SER A 272 13.13 -5.83 -0.32
C SER A 272 14.26 -6.62 0.32
N LYS A 273 14.02 -7.91 0.64
CA LYS A 273 15.05 -8.73 1.33
C LYS A 273 16.25 -9.04 0.44
N VAL A 274 16.01 -9.28 -0.86
CA VAL A 274 17.04 -9.51 -1.88
C VAL A 274 16.68 -8.70 -3.11
N ILE A 275 17.62 -7.92 -3.62
CA ILE A 275 17.49 -7.13 -4.84
C ILE A 275 18.46 -7.68 -5.89
N ILE A 276 17.90 -8.10 -7.02
CA ILE A 276 18.66 -8.59 -8.18
C ILE A 276 18.52 -7.57 -9.30
N ALA A 277 19.61 -6.99 -9.77
CA ALA A 277 19.59 -5.97 -10.81
C ALA A 277 20.25 -6.46 -12.12
N ILE A 278 19.60 -6.18 -13.24
CA ILE A 278 20.19 -6.37 -14.58
C ILE A 278 20.15 -5.02 -15.30
N ASN A 279 21.30 -4.48 -15.64
CA ASN A 279 21.43 -3.24 -16.38
C ASN A 279 22.71 -3.30 -17.27
N LYS A 280 22.66 -2.64 -18.43
CA LYS A 280 23.84 -2.52 -19.31
C LYS A 280 24.86 -1.47 -18.83
N ASP A 281 24.41 -0.50 -18.02
CA ASP A 281 25.19 0.59 -17.46
C ASP A 281 25.71 0.14 -16.08
N GLU A 282 27.01 -0.12 -15.99
CA GLU A 282 27.67 -0.55 -14.74
C GLU A 282 27.63 0.50 -13.64
N ASP A 283 27.51 1.79 -14.00
CA ASP A 283 27.44 2.91 -13.07
C ASP A 283 25.99 3.23 -12.65
N ALA A 284 25.00 2.46 -13.11
CA ALA A 284 23.60 2.68 -12.75
C ALA A 284 23.40 2.63 -11.22
N PRO A 285 22.74 3.65 -10.61
CA PRO A 285 22.55 3.72 -9.15
C PRO A 285 21.84 2.50 -8.55
N ILE A 286 21.11 1.71 -9.35
CA ILE A 286 20.46 0.48 -8.88
C ILE A 286 21.46 -0.53 -8.29
N PHE A 287 22.70 -0.57 -8.82
CA PHE A 287 23.73 -1.48 -8.33
C PHE A 287 24.24 -1.11 -6.92
N GLN A 288 24.01 0.12 -6.45
CA GLN A 288 24.38 0.53 -5.09
C GLN A 288 23.49 -0.11 -4.01
N VAL A 289 22.29 -0.60 -4.41
CA VAL A 289 21.32 -1.23 -3.50
C VAL A 289 21.07 -2.70 -3.87
N ALA A 290 21.60 -3.18 -4.97
CA ALA A 290 21.44 -4.57 -5.41
C ALA A 290 22.35 -5.50 -4.62
N ASP A 291 21.81 -6.62 -4.13
CA ASP A 291 22.59 -7.72 -3.55
C ASP A 291 23.30 -8.53 -4.62
N ILE A 292 22.64 -8.66 -5.79
CA ILE A 292 23.21 -9.37 -6.95
C ILE A 292 23.05 -8.46 -8.18
N GLY A 293 24.16 -8.15 -8.85
CA GLY A 293 24.20 -7.33 -10.05
C GLY A 293 24.71 -8.09 -11.26
N LEU A 294 24.01 -8.00 -12.38
CA LEU A 294 24.45 -8.49 -13.68
C LEU A 294 24.54 -7.32 -14.65
N VAL A 295 25.78 -6.99 -15.05
CA VAL A 295 26.02 -5.96 -16.05
C VAL A 295 25.95 -6.60 -17.44
N GLY A 296 24.97 -6.19 -18.26
CA GLY A 296 24.81 -6.72 -19.60
C GLY A 296 23.47 -6.40 -20.27
N ASP A 297 23.29 -6.96 -21.45
CA ASP A 297 22.10 -6.75 -22.26
C ASP A 297 20.93 -7.57 -21.72
N LEU A 298 19.90 -6.91 -21.23
CA LEU A 298 18.70 -7.53 -20.67
C LEU A 298 17.96 -8.40 -21.68
N PHE A 299 18.03 -8.08 -23.00
CA PHE A 299 17.40 -8.85 -24.06
C PHE A 299 18.06 -10.22 -24.30
N LYS A 300 19.26 -10.43 -23.76
CA LYS A 300 19.96 -11.73 -23.77
C LYS A 300 19.89 -12.41 -22.42
N LEU A 301 20.18 -11.65 -21.34
CA LEU A 301 20.31 -12.21 -19.99
C LEU A 301 18.99 -12.67 -19.40
N VAL A 302 17.88 -11.92 -19.62
CA VAL A 302 16.59 -12.27 -19.03
C VAL A 302 15.97 -13.53 -19.66
N PRO A 303 15.95 -13.69 -21.00
CA PRO A 303 15.51 -14.95 -21.62
C PRO A 303 16.36 -16.14 -21.17
N GLU A 304 17.71 -16.00 -21.14
CA GLU A 304 18.60 -17.07 -20.68
C GLU A 304 18.32 -17.46 -19.22
N LEU A 305 18.08 -16.46 -18.34
CA LEU A 305 17.68 -16.72 -16.96
C LEU A 305 16.36 -17.47 -16.89
N THR A 306 15.36 -17.04 -17.67
CA THR A 306 14.04 -17.67 -17.71
C THR A 306 14.08 -19.13 -18.17
N GLU A 307 14.97 -19.46 -19.12
CA GLU A 307 15.16 -20.84 -19.56
C GLU A 307 15.82 -21.74 -18.52
N LYS A 308 16.73 -21.17 -17.70
CA LYS A 308 17.49 -21.94 -16.69
C LYS A 308 16.75 -22.16 -15.38
N LEU A 309 15.70 -21.40 -15.12
CA LEU A 309 14.78 -21.56 -13.98
C LEU A 309 13.71 -22.63 -14.27
#